data_b88e5c815d588b2f69215f00f7b498d8
#
_entry.id   b88e5c815d588b2f69215f00f7b498d8
#
_cell.length_a   1.000
_cell.length_b   1.000
_cell.length_c   1.000
_cell.angle_alpha   90.00
_cell.angle_beta   90.00
_cell.angle_gamma   90.00
#
_symmetry.space_group_name_H-M   'P 1'
#
loop_
_entity.id
_entity.type
_entity.pdbx_description
1 polymer ?
#
loop_
_entity_poly.entity_id
_entity_poly.type
_entity_poly.pdbx_seq_one_letter_code
_entity_poly.pdbx_strand_id
1 'polypeptide(L)'
;MFGDSLSDNGNLYRASGNTQPTSPPYFQGRFSNGPVFTELLGFTAGVSAAGAPVTGSINYAYGGSRTDNVVAFPPGMRQQLTTYTTAGGVFGSRDLVSVLGGANNIFQAFPGAAGNPLTAQTVISGVATAAAADINFIVNSVAGAGAGTVLVTNLPRLGLTPQFSATSIGATGSSLADFAGSTFNSALANGLNTLAPTRPNTNIILFDIAKVSDTLASDPARFGLTNVTAPCLSGVTVCATPDTYLYWDGVHPTAAGHRLFAALANDYLYYGDLGASSTLQGETAFRHHEDTLSTATDSLSGRGPWVAGTSISVTGGYDQSETDARGSVASATADGAVVRGALEAGTETMRFGLAGTYREGNVESGRNRFDLQSIGLDVYAGYRSGSLFVNAAAGVASDDYNDIERVSSLSPIVMTATTRGQSTGARLQGGVWLDLGGIAISPRAAVSYVTANVDGYTEQGVAASYRYEDRSVNAVTAEASVRAEGQMGGFGVFVEGGYRDNVDDTTNDVRVGIANNPARTLARSFDDPFGGQILASAGVSGDLGPVKVELSYRGRFGDHADSNMGGITFTLPL
;
A
#
# COMPACT_ATOMS: atom_id res chain seq x y z
N MET A 1 6.75 12.57 -23.93
CA MET A 1 6.07 11.33 -24.32
C MET A 1 6.54 10.85 -25.66
N PHE A 2 6.94 9.57 -25.78
CA PHE A 2 7.29 8.91 -27.05
C PHE A 2 6.40 7.68 -27.21
N GLY A 3 5.74 7.53 -28.38
CA GLY A 3 4.77 6.43 -28.52
C GLY A 3 4.06 6.36 -29.87
N ASP A 4 3.02 5.55 -29.84
CA ASP A 4 2.14 5.27 -30.98
C ASP A 4 0.72 5.84 -30.80
N SER A 5 -0.27 5.25 -31.46
CA SER A 5 -1.67 5.70 -31.47
C SER A 5 -2.34 5.75 -30.08
N LEU A 6 -1.92 4.92 -29.12
CA LEU A 6 -2.47 4.94 -27.77
C LEU A 6 -2.08 6.20 -26.98
N SER A 7 -1.13 6.94 -27.50
CA SER A 7 -0.57 8.15 -26.88
C SER A 7 -0.66 9.39 -27.76
N ASP A 8 -1.01 9.24 -29.05
CA ASP A 8 -1.06 10.34 -30.01
C ASP A 8 -2.20 11.32 -29.69
N ASN A 9 -1.86 12.55 -29.36
CA ASN A 9 -2.81 13.62 -29.08
C ASN A 9 -3.16 14.46 -30.34
N GLY A 10 -3.10 13.83 -31.53
CA GLY A 10 -3.41 14.42 -32.83
C GLY A 10 -2.17 14.87 -33.63
N ASN A 11 -0.99 14.35 -33.31
CA ASN A 11 0.22 14.65 -34.10
C ASN A 11 0.12 14.10 -35.54
N LEU A 12 -0.30 12.83 -35.68
CA LEU A 12 -0.52 12.25 -37.01
C LEU A 12 -1.58 13.01 -37.78
N TYR A 13 -2.69 13.39 -37.12
CA TYR A 13 -3.77 14.15 -37.73
C TYR A 13 -3.26 15.47 -38.33
N ARG A 14 -2.51 16.25 -37.55
CA ARG A 14 -1.89 17.49 -38.02
C ARG A 14 -0.91 17.25 -39.15
N ALA A 15 -0.04 16.27 -39.02
CA ALA A 15 1.01 15.95 -39.98
C ALA A 15 0.44 15.37 -41.31
N SER A 16 -0.72 14.72 -41.28
CA SER A 16 -1.40 14.20 -42.46
C SER A 16 -2.31 15.22 -43.16
N GLY A 17 -2.26 16.49 -42.75
CA GLY A 17 -3.16 17.51 -43.30
C GLY A 17 -4.62 17.33 -42.82
N ASN A 18 -4.80 16.85 -41.61
CA ASN A 18 -6.09 16.62 -40.95
C ASN A 18 -6.91 15.47 -41.57
N THR A 19 -6.25 14.43 -42.08
CA THR A 19 -6.90 13.31 -42.76
C THR A 19 -6.85 11.99 -41.98
N GLN A 20 -5.87 11.80 -41.05
CA GLN A 20 -5.68 10.53 -40.33
C GLN A 20 -5.50 10.74 -38.82
N PRO A 21 -6.32 10.07 -37.99
CA PRO A 21 -7.55 9.35 -38.35
C PRO A 21 -8.66 10.30 -38.79
N THR A 22 -9.63 9.78 -39.56
CA THR A 22 -10.79 10.60 -40.01
C THR A 22 -11.56 11.14 -38.79
N SER A 23 -11.67 12.45 -38.67
CA SER A 23 -12.21 13.10 -37.48
C SER A 23 -13.34 14.06 -37.89
N PRO A 24 -14.63 13.80 -37.52
CA PRO A 24 -15.15 12.61 -36.80
C PRO A 24 -15.15 11.34 -37.67
N PRO A 25 -15.36 10.10 -37.12
CA PRO A 25 -15.82 9.79 -35.75
C PRO A 25 -14.74 9.72 -34.68
N TYR A 26 -13.47 9.81 -35.08
CA TYR A 26 -12.38 9.92 -34.11
C TYR A 26 -12.32 11.32 -33.49
N PHE A 27 -11.98 11.39 -32.19
CA PHE A 27 -12.01 12.66 -31.47
C PHE A 27 -10.75 13.51 -31.77
N GLN A 28 -10.92 14.58 -32.54
CA GLN A 28 -9.89 15.60 -32.80
C GLN A 28 -8.50 15.01 -33.15
N GLY A 29 -8.49 13.97 -33.99
CA GLY A 29 -7.26 13.30 -34.43
C GLY A 29 -6.65 12.29 -33.47
N ARG A 30 -7.31 11.97 -32.34
CA ARG A 30 -6.94 10.85 -31.47
C ARG A 30 -7.50 9.55 -32.04
N PHE A 31 -6.81 8.43 -31.80
CA PHE A 31 -7.33 7.11 -32.15
C PHE A 31 -8.29 6.59 -31.07
N SER A 32 -9.28 7.41 -30.73
CA SER A 32 -10.29 7.18 -29.71
C SER A 32 -11.48 8.11 -29.90
N ASN A 33 -12.55 7.95 -29.12
CA ASN A 33 -13.66 8.90 -29.04
C ASN A 33 -13.48 10.00 -27.98
N GLY A 34 -12.28 10.15 -27.42
CA GLY A 34 -11.93 11.17 -26.43
C GLY A 34 -10.43 11.30 -26.21
N PRO A 35 -10.01 12.01 -25.15
CA PRO A 35 -8.61 12.13 -24.79
C PRO A 35 -7.95 10.77 -24.53
N VAL A 36 -6.69 10.60 -24.94
CA VAL A 36 -5.90 9.42 -24.66
C VAL A 36 -5.33 9.45 -23.24
N PHE A 37 -4.94 8.30 -22.67
CA PHE A 37 -4.54 8.19 -21.26
C PHE A 37 -3.35 9.08 -20.91
N THR A 38 -2.42 9.31 -21.85
CA THR A 38 -1.27 10.18 -21.63
C THR A 38 -1.66 11.65 -21.48
N GLU A 39 -2.72 12.11 -22.12
CA GLU A 39 -3.26 13.45 -21.91
C GLU A 39 -3.83 13.58 -20.49
N LEU A 40 -4.44 12.52 -19.95
CA LEU A 40 -4.93 12.45 -18.57
C LEU A 40 -3.80 12.42 -17.54
N LEU A 41 -2.58 12.05 -17.96
CA LEU A 41 -1.34 12.15 -17.19
C LEU A 41 -0.60 13.49 -17.38
N GLY A 42 -1.16 14.43 -18.16
CA GLY A 42 -0.62 15.77 -18.34
C GLY A 42 0.19 15.99 -19.64
N PHE A 43 0.35 14.98 -20.54
CA PHE A 43 1.05 15.15 -21.82
C PHE A 43 0.10 15.76 -22.89
N THR A 44 -0.31 16.99 -22.70
CA THR A 44 -1.37 17.65 -23.51
C THR A 44 -0.86 18.37 -24.75
N ALA A 45 0.38 18.88 -24.74
CA ALA A 45 0.94 19.59 -25.87
C ALA A 45 1.52 18.62 -26.90
N GLY A 46 1.13 18.75 -28.17
CA GLY A 46 1.69 18.00 -29.29
C GLY A 46 2.83 18.74 -30.00
N VAL A 47 3.32 18.17 -31.11
CA VAL A 47 4.26 18.84 -32.01
C VAL A 47 3.53 19.50 -33.16
N SER A 48 4.11 20.55 -33.75
CA SER A 48 3.59 21.16 -34.96
C SER A 48 3.75 20.22 -36.17
N ALA A 49 3.09 20.53 -37.30
CA ALA A 49 3.26 19.78 -38.54
C ALA A 49 4.72 19.71 -39.04
N ALA A 50 5.54 20.70 -38.67
CA ALA A 50 6.98 20.73 -38.95
C ALA A 50 7.82 19.97 -37.91
N GLY A 51 7.19 19.30 -36.93
CA GLY A 51 7.89 18.54 -35.88
C GLY A 51 8.39 19.38 -34.71
N ALA A 52 8.23 20.69 -34.73
CA ALA A 52 8.62 21.55 -33.60
C ALA A 52 7.63 21.41 -32.42
N PRO A 53 8.12 21.41 -31.16
CA PRO A 53 7.27 21.35 -29.99
C PRO A 53 6.40 22.59 -29.86
N VAL A 54 5.16 22.42 -29.40
CA VAL A 54 4.30 23.52 -28.90
C VAL A 54 4.50 23.67 -27.40
N THR A 55 4.08 24.80 -26.85
CA THR A 55 4.24 25.09 -25.42
C THR A 55 3.50 24.07 -24.52
N GLY A 56 4.11 23.66 -23.44
CA GLY A 56 3.56 22.76 -22.44
C GLY A 56 4.25 21.39 -22.39
N SER A 57 3.62 20.42 -21.73
CA SER A 57 4.13 19.04 -21.67
C SER A 57 4.12 18.40 -23.05
N ILE A 58 5.29 17.99 -23.53
CA ILE A 58 5.49 17.65 -24.94
C ILE A 58 5.17 16.18 -25.22
N ASN A 59 4.34 15.95 -26.25
CA ASN A 59 3.97 14.63 -26.74
C ASN A 59 4.44 14.46 -28.19
N TYR A 60 5.40 13.54 -28.40
CA TYR A 60 5.96 13.20 -29.73
C TYR A 60 5.37 11.92 -30.33
N ALA A 61 4.33 11.32 -29.70
CA ALA A 61 3.70 10.11 -30.21
C ALA A 61 2.96 10.34 -31.53
N TYR A 62 3.01 9.37 -32.43
CA TYR A 62 2.29 9.36 -33.70
C TYR A 62 1.55 8.03 -33.89
N GLY A 63 0.30 8.08 -34.33
CA GLY A 63 -0.45 6.88 -34.72
C GLY A 63 0.31 6.04 -35.74
N GLY A 64 0.31 4.70 -35.55
CA GLY A 64 1.00 3.78 -36.46
C GLY A 64 2.52 3.69 -36.29
N SER A 65 3.11 4.44 -35.38
CA SER A 65 4.57 4.42 -35.14
C SER A 65 5.06 3.04 -34.75
N ARG A 66 6.14 2.59 -35.41
CA ARG A 66 6.98 1.47 -34.98
C ARG A 66 8.00 1.94 -33.94
N THR A 67 8.64 1.00 -33.27
CA THR A 67 9.74 1.33 -32.32
C THR A 67 11.01 1.75 -33.04
N ASP A 68 11.29 1.16 -34.21
CA ASP A 68 12.45 1.42 -35.08
C ASP A 68 12.24 2.64 -36.02
N ASN A 69 13.20 2.87 -36.95
CA ASN A 69 13.15 3.93 -37.96
C ASN A 69 13.09 3.37 -39.39
N VAL A 70 12.57 2.14 -39.56
CA VAL A 70 12.50 1.48 -40.87
C VAL A 70 11.50 2.18 -41.82
N VAL A 71 10.45 2.77 -41.28
CA VAL A 71 9.44 3.50 -42.02
C VAL A 71 9.64 5.00 -41.80
N ALA A 72 9.67 5.77 -42.89
CA ALA A 72 9.93 7.22 -42.82
C ALA A 72 8.76 8.01 -42.23
N PHE A 73 7.51 7.54 -42.42
CA PHE A 73 6.30 8.19 -41.93
C PHE A 73 5.19 7.14 -41.65
N PRO A 74 4.52 7.22 -40.48
CA PRO A 74 4.80 8.12 -39.37
C PRO A 74 6.18 7.86 -38.76
N PRO A 75 6.81 8.88 -38.12
CA PRO A 75 8.16 8.72 -37.56
C PRO A 75 8.16 7.65 -36.47
N GLY A 76 9.11 6.71 -36.55
CA GLY A 76 9.29 5.68 -35.52
C GLY A 76 9.73 6.29 -34.18
N MET A 77 9.58 5.55 -33.10
CA MET A 77 9.83 6.07 -31.74
C MET A 77 11.28 6.50 -31.53
N ARG A 78 12.25 5.79 -32.12
CA ARG A 78 13.67 6.23 -32.11
C ARG A 78 13.84 7.57 -32.84
N GLN A 79 13.09 7.82 -33.92
CA GLN A 79 13.09 9.10 -34.63
C GLN A 79 12.42 10.20 -33.81
N GLN A 80 11.32 9.88 -33.09
CA GLN A 80 10.66 10.84 -32.19
C GLN A 80 11.66 11.34 -31.13
N LEU A 81 12.43 10.44 -30.51
CA LEU A 81 13.51 10.81 -29.56
C LEU A 81 14.57 11.68 -30.23
N THR A 82 15.05 11.30 -31.44
CA THR A 82 16.02 12.08 -32.18
C THR A 82 15.49 13.49 -32.51
N THR A 83 14.23 13.59 -32.92
CA THR A 83 13.56 14.88 -33.20
C THR A 83 13.55 15.76 -31.96
N TYR A 84 13.17 15.21 -30.78
CA TYR A 84 13.16 15.94 -29.52
C TYR A 84 14.55 16.48 -29.16
N THR A 85 15.56 15.62 -29.18
CA THR A 85 16.94 16.01 -28.81
C THR A 85 17.58 16.98 -29.81
N THR A 86 17.32 16.81 -31.12
CA THR A 86 17.82 17.70 -32.16
C THR A 86 17.16 19.10 -32.09
N ALA A 87 15.92 19.16 -31.63
CA ALA A 87 15.23 20.43 -31.36
C ALA A 87 15.68 21.12 -30.05
N GLY A 88 16.74 20.61 -29.41
CA GLY A 88 17.29 21.16 -28.16
C GLY A 88 16.57 20.69 -26.91
N GLY A 89 15.75 19.65 -27.02
CA GLY A 89 15.08 19.06 -25.88
C GLY A 89 16.08 18.44 -24.89
N VAL A 90 15.87 18.69 -23.60
CA VAL A 90 16.68 18.17 -22.49
C VAL A 90 15.80 17.43 -21.50
N PHE A 91 16.40 16.53 -20.73
CA PHE A 91 15.72 15.80 -19.66
C PHE A 91 16.25 16.24 -18.31
N GLY A 92 15.36 16.47 -17.36
CA GLY A 92 15.69 16.87 -16.00
C GLY A 92 15.26 15.86 -14.94
N SER A 93 15.84 15.97 -13.76
CA SER A 93 15.57 15.06 -12.62
C SER A 93 14.12 15.13 -12.08
N ARG A 94 13.33 16.10 -12.52
CA ARG A 94 11.90 16.24 -12.17
C ARG A 94 10.98 15.81 -13.31
N ASP A 95 11.53 15.45 -14.47
CA ASP A 95 10.72 15.11 -15.63
C ASP A 95 10.15 13.70 -15.52
N LEU A 96 8.89 13.57 -15.89
CA LEU A 96 8.24 12.30 -16.21
C LEU A 96 8.32 12.11 -17.72
N VAL A 97 8.89 10.99 -18.15
CA VAL A 97 8.88 10.54 -19.53
C VAL A 97 8.05 9.27 -19.65
N SER A 98 7.03 9.27 -20.50
CA SER A 98 6.24 8.07 -20.79
C SER A 98 6.66 7.48 -22.13
N VAL A 99 6.78 6.15 -22.20
CA VAL A 99 7.20 5.39 -23.39
C VAL A 99 6.25 4.23 -23.60
N LEU A 100 5.52 4.21 -24.72
CA LEU A 100 4.59 3.15 -25.08
C LEU A 100 4.65 2.87 -26.58
N GLY A 101 4.91 1.61 -26.97
CA GLY A 101 4.89 1.18 -28.36
C GLY A 101 5.34 -0.27 -28.51
N GLY A 102 5.40 -0.75 -29.76
CA GLY A 102 5.77 -2.12 -30.10
C GLY A 102 4.64 -2.89 -30.77
N ALA A 103 3.38 -2.54 -30.49
CA ALA A 103 2.22 -3.19 -31.12
C ALA A 103 2.25 -3.07 -32.65
N ASN A 104 2.61 -1.91 -33.21
CA ASN A 104 2.66 -1.71 -34.65
C ASN A 104 3.73 -2.55 -35.35
N ASN A 105 4.85 -2.86 -34.69
CA ASN A 105 5.84 -3.79 -35.24
C ASN A 105 5.22 -5.19 -35.41
N ILE A 106 4.47 -5.65 -34.40
CA ILE A 106 3.77 -6.94 -34.39
C ILE A 106 2.67 -6.92 -35.45
N PHE A 107 1.81 -5.91 -35.47
CA PHE A 107 0.65 -5.82 -36.38
C PHE A 107 1.08 -5.85 -37.84
N GLN A 108 2.17 -5.17 -38.20
CA GLN A 108 2.69 -5.17 -39.57
C GLN A 108 3.32 -6.50 -39.98
N ALA A 109 3.94 -7.23 -39.04
CA ALA A 109 4.53 -8.54 -39.31
C ALA A 109 3.49 -9.68 -39.28
N PHE A 110 2.36 -9.49 -38.60
CA PHE A 110 1.39 -10.54 -38.29
C PHE A 110 0.81 -11.24 -39.52
N PRO A 111 0.37 -10.55 -40.60
CA PRO A 111 -0.16 -11.23 -41.79
C PRO A 111 0.83 -12.19 -42.44
N GLY A 112 2.08 -11.77 -42.56
CA GLY A 112 3.14 -12.61 -43.12
C GLY A 112 3.49 -13.81 -42.23
N ALA A 113 3.54 -13.61 -40.92
CA ALA A 113 3.78 -14.68 -39.96
C ALA A 113 2.61 -15.68 -39.93
N ALA A 114 1.39 -15.21 -39.83
CA ALA A 114 0.18 -16.07 -39.78
C ALA A 114 -0.01 -16.87 -41.07
N GLY A 115 0.48 -16.39 -42.20
CA GLY A 115 0.44 -17.09 -43.49
C GLY A 115 1.37 -18.30 -43.59
N ASN A 116 2.33 -18.47 -42.66
CA ASN A 116 3.22 -19.61 -42.64
C ASN A 116 3.34 -20.22 -41.22
N PRO A 117 2.44 -21.16 -40.85
CA PRO A 117 2.39 -21.73 -39.50
C PRO A 117 3.70 -22.34 -39.01
N LEU A 118 4.55 -22.86 -39.91
CA LEU A 118 5.83 -23.50 -39.54
C LEU A 118 6.87 -22.51 -38.99
N THR A 119 6.81 -21.25 -39.43
CA THR A 119 7.76 -20.20 -39.05
C THR A 119 7.13 -19.08 -38.25
N ALA A 120 5.80 -19.11 -38.09
CA ALA A 120 5.03 -18.02 -37.48
C ALA A 120 5.59 -17.57 -36.14
N GLN A 121 5.81 -18.49 -35.20
CA GLN A 121 6.32 -18.15 -33.87
C GLN A 121 7.75 -17.60 -33.93
N THR A 122 8.62 -18.14 -34.77
CA THR A 122 10.01 -17.66 -34.91
C THR A 122 10.02 -16.23 -35.46
N VAL A 123 9.26 -15.95 -36.52
CA VAL A 123 9.19 -14.63 -37.13
C VAL A 123 8.63 -13.61 -36.13
N ILE A 124 7.50 -13.92 -35.51
CA ILE A 124 6.84 -12.98 -34.62
C ILE A 124 7.63 -12.74 -33.33
N SER A 125 8.31 -13.79 -32.79
CA SER A 125 9.21 -13.67 -31.65
C SER A 125 10.41 -12.76 -31.96
N GLY A 126 11.00 -12.89 -33.13
CA GLY A 126 12.10 -12.01 -33.57
C GLY A 126 11.66 -10.55 -33.64
N VAL A 127 10.49 -10.28 -34.23
CA VAL A 127 9.94 -8.92 -34.30
C VAL A 127 9.62 -8.35 -32.92
N ALA A 128 8.96 -9.13 -32.05
CA ALA A 128 8.59 -8.70 -30.70
C ALA A 128 9.83 -8.39 -29.85
N THR A 129 10.88 -9.25 -29.91
CA THR A 129 12.13 -9.04 -29.19
C THR A 129 12.89 -7.81 -29.71
N ALA A 130 12.94 -7.60 -31.02
CA ALA A 130 13.58 -6.43 -31.60
C ALA A 130 12.86 -5.12 -31.19
N ALA A 131 11.52 -5.13 -31.22
CA ALA A 131 10.72 -3.98 -30.78
C ALA A 131 10.96 -3.66 -29.29
N ALA A 132 11.03 -4.67 -28.42
CA ALA A 132 11.36 -4.49 -26.99
C ALA A 132 12.78 -3.93 -26.81
N ALA A 133 13.76 -4.37 -27.61
CA ALA A 133 15.13 -3.84 -27.57
C ALA A 133 15.19 -2.36 -27.95
N ASP A 134 14.37 -1.91 -28.92
CA ASP A 134 14.28 -0.48 -29.27
C ASP A 134 13.68 0.34 -28.11
N ILE A 135 12.64 -0.16 -27.42
CA ILE A 135 12.10 0.52 -26.24
C ILE A 135 13.17 0.61 -25.15
N ASN A 136 13.89 -0.48 -24.85
CA ASN A 136 14.99 -0.47 -23.88
C ASN A 136 16.10 0.51 -24.26
N PHE A 137 16.42 0.66 -25.56
CA PHE A 137 17.35 1.67 -26.04
C PHE A 137 16.84 3.10 -25.77
N ILE A 138 15.55 3.38 -26.04
CA ILE A 138 14.95 4.69 -25.80
C ILE A 138 15.00 5.00 -24.29
N VAL A 139 14.60 4.06 -23.43
CA VAL A 139 14.63 4.21 -21.98
C VAL A 139 16.03 4.47 -21.47
N ASN A 140 17.03 3.71 -21.95
CA ASN A 140 18.44 3.91 -21.61
C ASN A 140 18.94 5.31 -21.99
N SER A 141 18.57 5.78 -23.18
CA SER A 141 18.94 7.10 -23.68
C SER A 141 18.34 8.22 -22.84
N VAL A 142 17.05 8.13 -22.53
CA VAL A 142 16.30 9.10 -21.74
C VAL A 142 16.82 9.15 -20.29
N ALA A 143 17.02 7.98 -19.68
CA ALA A 143 17.57 7.86 -18.33
C ALA A 143 19.02 8.36 -18.25
N GLY A 144 19.85 8.01 -19.24
CA GLY A 144 21.22 8.49 -19.36
C GLY A 144 21.33 10.00 -19.57
N ALA A 145 20.31 10.62 -20.12
CA ALA A 145 20.22 12.06 -20.32
C ALA A 145 19.61 12.82 -19.12
N GLY A 146 19.25 12.13 -18.02
CA GLY A 146 18.91 12.76 -16.75
C GLY A 146 17.43 12.84 -16.42
N ALA A 147 16.55 12.12 -17.11
CA ALA A 147 15.13 12.05 -16.75
C ALA A 147 14.94 11.47 -15.33
N GLY A 148 14.09 12.08 -14.53
CA GLY A 148 13.83 11.65 -13.15
C GLY A 148 12.96 10.40 -13.05
N THR A 149 11.93 10.30 -13.89
CA THR A 149 11.03 9.13 -13.94
C THR A 149 10.73 8.74 -15.40
N VAL A 150 10.81 7.45 -15.70
CA VAL A 150 10.40 6.89 -16.99
C VAL A 150 9.31 5.83 -16.75
N LEU A 151 8.10 6.11 -17.22
CA LEU A 151 6.96 5.19 -17.22
C LEU A 151 6.95 4.42 -18.54
N VAL A 152 7.28 3.14 -18.49
CA VAL A 152 7.33 2.26 -19.67
C VAL A 152 6.13 1.34 -19.65
N THR A 153 5.27 1.44 -20.66
CA THR A 153 4.05 0.63 -20.73
C THR A 153 4.30 -0.63 -21.57
N ASN A 154 3.93 -1.79 -21.03
CA ASN A 154 3.94 -3.03 -21.80
C ASN A 154 2.67 -3.16 -22.67
N LEU A 155 2.55 -4.26 -23.43
CA LEU A 155 1.37 -4.49 -24.28
C LEU A 155 0.30 -5.29 -23.51
N PRO A 156 -1.00 -4.96 -23.70
CA PRO A 156 -2.10 -5.78 -23.22
C PRO A 156 -2.10 -7.15 -23.93
N ARG A 157 -2.99 -8.04 -23.52
CA ARG A 157 -3.24 -9.29 -24.27
C ARG A 157 -3.83 -8.98 -25.64
N LEU A 158 -3.00 -9.08 -26.67
CA LEU A 158 -3.39 -8.70 -28.04
C LEU A 158 -4.51 -9.58 -28.60
N GLY A 159 -4.52 -10.87 -28.24
CA GLY A 159 -5.55 -11.82 -28.66
C GLY A 159 -6.94 -11.54 -28.09
N LEU A 160 -7.08 -10.66 -27.10
CA LEU A 160 -8.37 -10.20 -26.58
C LEU A 160 -8.92 -8.98 -27.33
N THR A 161 -8.09 -8.28 -28.11
CA THR A 161 -8.58 -7.12 -28.89
C THR A 161 -9.54 -7.56 -29.99
N PRO A 162 -10.52 -6.74 -30.38
CA PRO A 162 -11.50 -7.12 -31.42
C PRO A 162 -10.85 -7.59 -32.72
N GLN A 163 -9.75 -6.98 -33.15
CA GLN A 163 -9.03 -7.35 -34.38
C GLN A 163 -8.36 -8.71 -34.32
N PHE A 164 -7.83 -9.10 -33.16
CA PHE A 164 -7.03 -10.31 -32.98
C PHE A 164 -7.73 -11.38 -32.13
N SER A 165 -9.01 -11.18 -31.79
CA SER A 165 -9.79 -12.17 -31.05
C SER A 165 -10.04 -13.44 -31.86
N ALA A 166 -10.34 -14.54 -31.16
CA ALA A 166 -10.68 -15.79 -31.81
C ALA A 166 -11.88 -15.68 -32.77
N THR A 167 -12.79 -14.75 -32.53
CA THR A 167 -13.91 -14.48 -33.43
C THR A 167 -13.43 -13.89 -34.76
N SER A 168 -12.41 -13.03 -34.76
CA SER A 168 -11.92 -12.35 -35.97
C SER A 168 -10.93 -13.18 -36.77
N ILE A 169 -9.99 -13.88 -36.14
CA ILE A 169 -8.87 -14.55 -36.81
C ILE A 169 -8.71 -16.03 -36.42
N GLY A 170 -9.69 -16.60 -35.69
CA GLY A 170 -9.64 -17.96 -35.17
C GLY A 170 -8.72 -18.10 -33.95
N ALA A 171 -8.88 -19.24 -33.24
CA ALA A 171 -8.15 -19.48 -31.98
C ALA A 171 -6.62 -19.51 -32.18
N THR A 172 -6.13 -20.08 -33.27
CA THR A 172 -4.68 -20.13 -33.57
C THR A 172 -4.10 -18.73 -33.79
N GLY A 173 -4.81 -17.88 -34.52
CA GLY A 173 -4.38 -16.50 -34.74
C GLY A 173 -4.40 -15.68 -33.46
N SER A 174 -5.45 -15.79 -32.66
CA SER A 174 -5.55 -15.15 -31.35
C SER A 174 -4.41 -15.59 -30.42
N SER A 175 -4.11 -16.90 -30.37
CA SER A 175 -2.99 -17.42 -29.57
C SER A 175 -1.62 -16.92 -30.07
N LEU A 176 -1.44 -16.75 -31.38
CA LEU A 176 -0.22 -16.19 -31.96
C LEU A 176 -0.06 -14.70 -31.58
N ALA A 177 -1.17 -13.95 -31.56
CA ALA A 177 -1.15 -12.55 -31.13
C ALA A 177 -0.80 -12.41 -29.63
N ASP A 178 -1.37 -13.25 -28.77
CA ASP A 178 -1.01 -13.30 -27.34
C ASP A 178 0.44 -13.73 -27.13
N PHE A 179 0.92 -14.71 -27.89
CA PHE A 179 2.34 -15.12 -27.88
C PHE A 179 3.27 -13.97 -28.26
N ALA A 180 2.92 -13.18 -29.26
CA ALA A 180 3.68 -11.99 -29.68
C ALA A 180 3.76 -10.95 -28.55
N GLY A 181 2.62 -10.60 -27.95
CA GLY A 181 2.54 -9.65 -26.84
C GLY A 181 3.31 -10.13 -25.61
N SER A 182 3.17 -11.40 -25.21
CA SER A 182 3.89 -11.96 -24.07
C SER A 182 5.40 -12.03 -24.29
N THR A 183 5.84 -12.34 -25.51
CA THR A 183 7.26 -12.34 -25.89
C THR A 183 7.85 -10.93 -25.81
N PHE A 184 7.13 -9.92 -26.33
CA PHE A 184 7.50 -8.51 -26.20
C PHE A 184 7.60 -8.11 -24.72
N ASN A 185 6.58 -8.40 -23.92
CA ASN A 185 6.51 -8.02 -22.52
C ASN A 185 7.65 -8.64 -21.70
N SER A 186 7.96 -9.91 -21.95
CA SER A 186 9.06 -10.61 -21.28
C SER A 186 10.42 -10.02 -21.66
N ALA A 187 10.66 -9.76 -22.96
CA ALA A 187 11.90 -9.15 -23.43
C ALA A 187 12.07 -7.71 -22.90
N LEU A 188 10.99 -6.94 -22.86
CA LEU A 188 10.96 -5.60 -22.31
C LEU A 188 11.31 -5.62 -20.81
N ALA A 189 10.63 -6.43 -20.02
CA ALA A 189 10.84 -6.54 -18.57
C ALA A 189 12.29 -6.97 -18.26
N ASN A 190 12.83 -7.97 -18.95
CA ASN A 190 14.21 -8.43 -18.77
C ASN A 190 15.21 -7.32 -19.08
N GLY A 191 15.00 -6.54 -20.15
CA GLY A 191 15.83 -5.42 -20.49
C GLY A 191 15.78 -4.30 -19.46
N LEU A 192 14.60 -3.95 -18.97
CA LEU A 192 14.43 -2.93 -17.93
C LEU A 192 15.06 -3.36 -16.60
N ASN A 193 14.90 -4.63 -16.19
CA ASN A 193 15.53 -5.18 -15.00
C ASN A 193 17.06 -5.13 -15.05
N THR A 194 17.64 -5.33 -16.24
CA THR A 194 19.08 -5.20 -16.46
C THR A 194 19.51 -3.73 -16.43
N LEU A 195 18.70 -2.84 -17.00
CA LEU A 195 19.02 -1.42 -17.15
C LEU A 195 18.88 -0.64 -15.83
N ALA A 196 17.82 -0.88 -15.06
CA ALA A 196 17.47 -0.05 -13.90
C ALA A 196 18.61 0.10 -12.87
N PRO A 197 19.36 -0.97 -12.49
CA PRO A 197 20.50 -0.83 -11.58
C PRO A 197 21.63 0.06 -12.11
N THR A 198 21.75 0.21 -13.44
CA THR A 198 22.77 1.06 -14.09
C THR A 198 22.36 2.53 -14.17
N ARG A 199 21.13 2.86 -13.78
CA ARG A 199 20.53 4.20 -13.84
C ARG A 199 19.93 4.60 -12.48
N PRO A 200 20.72 4.65 -11.39
CA PRO A 200 20.20 4.83 -10.03
C PRO A 200 19.48 6.17 -9.80
N ASN A 201 19.75 7.18 -10.64
CA ASN A 201 19.11 8.49 -10.54
C ASN A 201 17.78 8.59 -11.29
N THR A 202 17.38 7.56 -12.05
CA THR A 202 16.13 7.53 -12.79
C THR A 202 15.20 6.45 -12.23
N ASN A 203 13.99 6.81 -11.91
CA ASN A 203 12.95 5.87 -11.52
C ASN A 203 12.34 5.25 -12.79
N ILE A 204 12.79 4.04 -13.17
CA ILE A 204 12.27 3.30 -14.32
C ILE A 204 11.14 2.40 -13.84
N ILE A 205 9.91 2.69 -14.27
CA ILE A 205 8.69 2.00 -13.86
C ILE A 205 8.12 1.22 -15.04
N LEU A 206 7.98 -0.09 -14.90
CA LEU A 206 7.20 -0.91 -15.84
C LEU A 206 5.72 -0.83 -15.48
N PHE A 207 4.94 -0.10 -16.29
CA PHE A 207 3.50 -0.04 -16.22
C PHE A 207 2.90 -1.27 -16.91
N ASP A 208 2.46 -2.23 -16.11
CA ASP A 208 2.03 -3.54 -16.57
C ASP A 208 0.52 -3.59 -16.82
N ILE A 209 0.09 -3.20 -18.04
CA ILE A 209 -1.32 -3.26 -18.45
C ILE A 209 -1.76 -4.69 -18.84
N ALA A 210 -0.81 -5.61 -19.04
CA ALA A 210 -1.14 -6.99 -19.34
C ALA A 210 -1.81 -7.68 -18.15
N LYS A 211 -1.38 -7.37 -16.93
CA LYS A 211 -1.94 -7.95 -15.70
C LYS A 211 -3.44 -7.73 -15.55
N VAL A 212 -3.94 -6.57 -15.96
CA VAL A 212 -5.37 -6.23 -15.80
C VAL A 212 -6.22 -6.75 -16.96
N SER A 213 -5.61 -7.16 -18.08
CA SER A 213 -6.32 -7.56 -19.30
C SER A 213 -7.31 -8.71 -19.08
N ASP A 214 -6.89 -9.75 -18.35
CA ASP A 214 -7.75 -10.90 -18.05
C ASP A 214 -8.91 -10.54 -17.12
N THR A 215 -8.66 -9.70 -16.14
CA THR A 215 -9.71 -9.23 -15.21
C THR A 215 -10.72 -8.33 -15.93
N LEU A 216 -10.26 -7.44 -16.80
CA LEU A 216 -11.16 -6.62 -17.65
C LEU A 216 -12.00 -7.50 -18.57
N ALA A 217 -11.44 -8.59 -19.11
CA ALA A 217 -12.15 -9.49 -20.00
C ALA A 217 -13.16 -10.39 -19.26
N SER A 218 -12.84 -10.86 -18.06
CA SER A 218 -13.66 -11.81 -17.30
C SER A 218 -14.76 -11.15 -16.48
N ASP A 219 -14.56 -9.92 -16.01
CA ASP A 219 -15.50 -9.18 -15.15
C ASP A 219 -15.60 -7.70 -15.58
N PRO A 220 -16.06 -7.41 -16.80
CA PRO A 220 -16.11 -6.04 -17.31
C PRO A 220 -17.06 -5.13 -16.53
N ALA A 221 -18.15 -5.68 -15.99
CA ALA A 221 -19.16 -4.93 -15.23
C ALA A 221 -18.56 -4.26 -14.00
N ARG A 222 -17.56 -4.88 -13.40
CA ARG A 222 -16.77 -4.35 -12.28
C ARG A 222 -16.12 -3.00 -12.58
N PHE A 223 -15.83 -2.73 -13.85
CA PHE A 223 -15.20 -1.49 -14.33
C PHE A 223 -16.19 -0.55 -15.02
N GLY A 224 -17.50 -0.82 -14.90
CA GLY A 224 -18.54 -0.05 -15.58
C GLY A 224 -18.64 -0.34 -17.09
N LEU A 225 -18.04 -1.45 -17.55
CA LEU A 225 -18.07 -1.85 -18.96
C LEU A 225 -19.13 -2.92 -19.20
N THR A 226 -19.78 -2.85 -20.35
CA THR A 226 -20.74 -3.88 -20.81
C THR A 226 -20.20 -4.65 -22.01
N ASN A 227 -19.15 -4.14 -22.67
CA ASN A 227 -18.55 -4.77 -23.83
C ASN A 227 -17.02 -4.57 -23.86
N VAL A 228 -16.29 -5.69 -23.90
CA VAL A 228 -14.83 -5.74 -23.98
C VAL A 228 -14.32 -6.61 -25.13
N THR A 229 -15.21 -7.01 -26.06
CA THR A 229 -14.88 -7.93 -27.17
C THR A 229 -15.21 -7.36 -28.54
N ALA A 230 -16.16 -6.43 -28.64
CA ALA A 230 -16.55 -5.81 -29.91
C ALA A 230 -16.09 -4.34 -29.94
N PRO A 231 -15.79 -3.79 -31.15
CA PRO A 231 -15.53 -2.38 -31.31
C PRO A 231 -16.82 -1.56 -31.19
N CYS A 232 -16.77 -0.36 -30.61
CA CYS A 232 -17.89 0.57 -30.60
C CYS A 232 -18.07 1.28 -31.97
N LEU A 233 -16.97 1.50 -32.69
CA LEU A 233 -16.96 2.02 -34.04
C LEU A 233 -16.82 0.88 -35.04
N SER A 234 -17.86 0.65 -35.87
CA SER A 234 -17.86 -0.31 -36.97
C SER A 234 -18.12 0.41 -38.27
N GLY A 235 -17.09 0.54 -39.10
CA GLY A 235 -17.12 1.39 -40.28
C GLY A 235 -17.31 2.86 -39.91
N VAL A 236 -18.50 3.41 -40.18
CA VAL A 236 -18.89 4.78 -39.80
C VAL A 236 -19.94 4.82 -38.69
N THR A 237 -20.38 3.65 -38.23
CA THR A 237 -21.46 3.54 -37.23
C THR A 237 -20.85 3.45 -35.84
N VAL A 238 -21.29 4.34 -34.95
CA VAL A 238 -20.90 4.37 -33.53
C VAL A 238 -21.97 3.65 -32.72
N CYS A 239 -21.56 2.85 -31.74
CA CYS A 239 -22.46 2.19 -30.80
C CYS A 239 -23.25 3.23 -29.96
N ALA A 240 -24.38 2.80 -29.38
CA ALA A 240 -25.25 3.71 -28.62
C ALA A 240 -24.66 4.19 -27.30
N THR A 241 -23.77 3.40 -26.67
CA THR A 241 -23.21 3.66 -25.35
C THR A 241 -21.68 3.55 -25.34
N PRO A 242 -20.94 4.48 -25.99
CA PRO A 242 -19.48 4.38 -26.12
C PRO A 242 -18.73 4.27 -24.78
N ASP A 243 -19.23 4.89 -23.72
CA ASP A 243 -18.59 4.89 -22.38
C ASP A 243 -18.68 3.54 -21.65
N THR A 244 -19.44 2.57 -22.20
CA THR A 244 -19.51 1.22 -21.64
C THR A 244 -18.75 0.18 -22.47
N TYR A 245 -18.06 0.61 -23.53
CA TYR A 245 -17.19 -0.24 -24.34
C TYR A 245 -15.72 -0.02 -23.99
N LEU A 246 -14.93 -1.10 -23.95
CA LEU A 246 -13.47 -1.01 -23.77
C LEU A 246 -12.80 -0.48 -25.04
N TYR A 247 -13.21 -1.01 -26.22
CA TYR A 247 -12.58 -0.70 -27.49
C TYR A 247 -13.42 0.26 -28.34
N TRP A 248 -12.75 1.28 -28.89
CA TRP A 248 -13.31 2.20 -29.87
C TRP A 248 -13.40 1.53 -31.24
N ASP A 249 -12.28 0.96 -31.69
CA ASP A 249 -12.17 0.22 -32.96
C ASP A 249 -11.55 -1.17 -32.75
N GLY A 250 -10.87 -1.74 -33.74
CA GLY A 250 -10.27 -3.07 -33.66
C GLY A 250 -9.19 -3.27 -32.59
N VAL A 251 -8.50 -2.19 -32.17
CA VAL A 251 -7.35 -2.26 -31.25
C VAL A 251 -7.27 -1.09 -30.26
N HIS A 252 -7.93 0.03 -30.55
CA HIS A 252 -7.80 1.23 -29.73
C HIS A 252 -8.88 1.31 -28.66
N PRO A 253 -8.54 1.70 -27.42
CA PRO A 253 -9.52 1.91 -26.36
C PRO A 253 -10.46 3.09 -26.65
N THR A 254 -11.66 3.03 -26.06
CA THR A 254 -12.54 4.19 -25.92
C THR A 254 -11.96 5.19 -24.91
N ALA A 255 -12.57 6.37 -24.80
CA ALA A 255 -12.28 7.31 -23.73
C ALA A 255 -12.46 6.68 -22.33
N ALA A 256 -13.43 5.76 -22.16
CA ALA A 256 -13.58 4.98 -20.92
C ALA A 256 -12.37 4.07 -20.68
N GLY A 257 -11.92 3.32 -21.70
CA GLY A 257 -10.70 2.50 -21.60
C GLY A 257 -9.45 3.33 -21.27
N HIS A 258 -9.29 4.50 -21.89
CA HIS A 258 -8.19 5.40 -21.57
C HIS A 258 -8.25 5.96 -20.14
N ARG A 259 -9.44 6.22 -19.59
CA ARG A 259 -9.59 6.60 -18.17
C ARG A 259 -9.15 5.47 -17.23
N LEU A 260 -9.49 4.20 -17.54
CA LEU A 260 -9.02 3.04 -16.78
C LEU A 260 -7.49 2.91 -16.81
N PHE A 261 -6.88 3.10 -17.98
CA PHE A 261 -5.41 3.07 -18.10
C PHE A 261 -4.74 4.22 -17.33
N ALA A 262 -5.32 5.42 -17.36
CA ALA A 262 -4.78 6.55 -16.60
C ALA A 262 -4.90 6.32 -15.08
N ALA A 263 -6.03 5.79 -14.60
CA ALA A 263 -6.21 5.44 -13.19
C ALA A 263 -5.19 4.38 -12.74
N LEU A 264 -4.98 3.33 -13.56
CA LEU A 264 -3.97 2.31 -13.26
C LEU A 264 -2.54 2.87 -13.29
N ALA A 265 -2.22 3.76 -14.24
CA ALA A 265 -0.91 4.41 -14.32
C ALA A 265 -0.61 5.26 -13.08
N ASN A 266 -1.61 5.89 -12.48
CA ASN A 266 -1.46 6.67 -11.25
C ASN A 266 -0.99 5.80 -10.07
N ASP A 267 -1.46 4.55 -9.93
CA ASP A 267 -0.95 3.64 -8.91
C ASP A 267 0.57 3.41 -9.08
N TYR A 268 1.04 3.26 -10.32
CA TYR A 268 2.47 3.08 -10.60
C TYR A 268 3.30 4.35 -10.37
N LEU A 269 2.74 5.52 -10.63
CA LEU A 269 3.45 6.80 -10.53
C LEU A 269 3.51 7.34 -9.09
N TYR A 270 2.42 7.19 -8.34
CA TYR A 270 2.27 7.84 -7.03
C TYR A 270 2.38 6.87 -5.85
N TYR A 271 2.59 5.56 -6.07
CA TYR A 271 2.73 4.57 -5.00
C TYR A 271 1.54 4.58 -4.03
N GLY A 272 0.32 4.77 -4.55
CA GLY A 272 -0.89 4.87 -3.74
C GLY A 272 -0.82 6.00 -2.71
N ASP A 273 -0.85 5.64 -1.42
CA ASP A 273 -0.71 6.55 -0.28
C ASP A 273 0.77 6.76 0.14
N LEU A 274 1.72 6.42 -0.71
CA LEU A 274 3.17 6.48 -0.44
C LEU A 274 3.60 5.60 0.73
N GLY A 275 2.85 4.55 1.04
CA GLY A 275 3.10 3.64 2.14
C GLY A 275 2.54 4.10 3.48
N ALA A 276 1.79 5.20 3.53
CA ALA A 276 1.28 5.79 4.76
C ALA A 276 0.43 4.83 5.60
N SER A 277 -0.51 4.09 5.00
CA SER A 277 -1.36 3.14 5.71
C SER A 277 -0.57 1.96 6.32
N SER A 278 0.61 1.65 5.81
CA SER A 278 1.44 0.57 6.36
C SER A 278 2.06 0.91 7.73
N THR A 279 2.09 2.20 8.13
CA THR A 279 2.56 2.63 9.45
C THR A 279 1.68 2.06 10.56
N LEU A 280 0.37 1.95 10.30
CA LEU A 280 -0.62 1.48 11.27
C LEU A 280 -0.35 0.06 11.79
N GLN A 281 0.34 -0.78 11.00
CA GLN A 281 0.71 -2.14 11.41
C GLN A 281 1.65 -2.12 12.63
N GLY A 282 2.75 -1.38 12.52
CA GLY A 282 3.70 -1.23 13.62
C GLY A 282 3.13 -0.44 14.80
N GLU A 283 2.35 0.60 14.53
CA GLU A 283 1.71 1.43 15.55
C GLU A 283 0.69 0.65 16.39
N THR A 284 -0.13 -0.19 15.76
CA THR A 284 -1.10 -1.02 16.48
C THR A 284 -0.40 -2.07 17.35
N ALA A 285 0.63 -2.75 16.83
CA ALA A 285 1.41 -3.71 17.59
C ALA A 285 2.16 -3.06 18.76
N PHE A 286 2.75 -1.88 18.54
CA PHE A 286 3.40 -1.07 19.58
C PHE A 286 2.41 -0.77 20.72
N ARG A 287 1.24 -0.23 20.43
CA ARG A 287 0.20 0.09 21.41
C ARG A 287 -0.23 -1.16 22.19
N HIS A 288 -0.50 -2.26 21.50
CA HIS A 288 -0.89 -3.52 22.13
C HIS A 288 0.17 -4.05 23.10
N HIS A 289 1.45 -3.96 22.73
CA HIS A 289 2.53 -4.42 23.59
C HIS A 289 2.73 -3.52 24.81
N GLU A 290 2.62 -2.20 24.64
CA GLU A 290 2.67 -1.24 25.74
C GLU A 290 1.52 -1.46 26.73
N ASP A 291 0.30 -1.73 26.26
CA ASP A 291 -0.86 -2.07 27.09
C ASP A 291 -0.64 -3.36 27.88
N THR A 292 0.01 -4.36 27.29
CA THR A 292 0.35 -5.62 27.95
C THR A 292 1.31 -5.40 29.11
N LEU A 293 2.40 -4.63 28.91
CA LEU A 293 3.36 -4.28 29.95
C LEU A 293 2.75 -3.42 31.06
N SER A 294 1.88 -2.48 30.70
CA SER A 294 1.14 -1.66 31.66
C SER A 294 0.21 -2.54 32.52
N THR A 295 -0.51 -3.46 31.92
CA THR A 295 -1.37 -4.40 32.64
C THR A 295 -0.58 -5.27 33.62
N ALA A 296 0.63 -5.72 33.23
CA ALA A 296 1.51 -6.50 34.09
C ALA A 296 2.00 -5.72 35.32
N THR A 297 2.40 -4.45 35.16
CA THR A 297 2.86 -3.63 36.30
C THR A 297 1.70 -3.18 37.18
N ASP A 298 0.52 -2.90 36.57
CA ASP A 298 -0.66 -2.45 37.30
C ASP A 298 -1.28 -3.55 38.15
N SER A 299 -1.18 -4.84 37.75
CA SER A 299 -1.64 -5.98 38.56
C SER A 299 -0.95 -6.04 39.92
N LEU A 300 0.30 -5.55 40.00
CA LEU A 300 1.11 -5.51 41.22
C LEU A 300 0.99 -4.21 42.03
N SER A 301 0.30 -3.18 41.50
CA SER A 301 0.31 -1.84 42.05
C SER A 301 -0.86 -1.50 42.99
N GLY A 302 -1.84 -2.39 43.20
CA GLY A 302 -3.02 -2.18 44.07
C GLY A 302 -2.67 -1.93 45.55
N ARG A 303 -3.60 -1.33 46.31
CA ARG A 303 -3.46 -1.02 47.74
C ARG A 303 -3.34 -2.30 48.59
N GLY A 304 -2.60 -2.23 49.67
CA GLY A 304 -2.52 -3.25 50.71
C GLY A 304 -1.33 -4.22 50.57
N PRO A 305 -1.03 -4.95 51.65
CA PRO A 305 0.05 -5.93 51.61
C PRO A 305 -0.30 -7.08 50.67
N TRP A 306 0.69 -7.61 50.01
CA TRP A 306 0.49 -8.87 49.29
C TRP A 306 0.38 -10.03 50.28
N VAL A 307 -0.45 -11.00 49.92
CA VAL A 307 -0.53 -12.25 50.69
C VAL A 307 0.51 -13.22 50.11
N ALA A 308 1.34 -13.83 50.98
CA ALA A 308 2.28 -14.86 50.53
C ALA A 308 1.53 -16.04 49.93
N GLY A 309 2.00 -16.54 48.79
CA GLY A 309 1.36 -17.64 48.06
C GLY A 309 1.41 -17.46 46.56
N THR A 310 0.59 -18.26 45.90
CA THR A 310 0.45 -18.29 44.42
C THR A 310 -0.99 -17.91 44.03
N SER A 311 -1.15 -17.29 42.91
CA SER A 311 -2.47 -17.02 42.33
C SER A 311 -2.45 -17.20 40.79
N ILE A 312 -3.59 -17.58 40.26
CA ILE A 312 -3.81 -17.62 38.81
C ILE A 312 -4.88 -16.57 38.48
N SER A 313 -4.66 -15.80 37.41
CA SER A 313 -5.69 -14.89 36.90
C SER A 313 -5.94 -15.11 35.41
N VAL A 314 -7.19 -14.85 35.01
CA VAL A 314 -7.59 -14.83 33.60
C VAL A 314 -8.35 -13.52 33.37
N THR A 315 -7.92 -12.78 32.36
CA THR A 315 -8.54 -11.53 31.92
C THR A 315 -9.09 -11.71 30.50
N GLY A 316 -10.35 -11.33 30.29
CA GLY A 316 -10.94 -11.13 28.97
C GLY A 316 -11.27 -9.67 28.79
N GLY A 317 -11.01 -9.12 27.63
CA GLY A 317 -11.29 -7.71 27.36
C GLY A 317 -11.53 -7.43 25.88
N TYR A 318 -11.98 -6.21 25.63
CA TYR A 318 -12.16 -5.67 24.29
C TYR A 318 -11.61 -4.25 24.25
N ASP A 319 -10.86 -3.93 23.19
CA ASP A 319 -10.30 -2.62 22.97
C ASP A 319 -10.76 -2.01 21.65
N GLN A 320 -10.88 -0.71 21.65
CA GLN A 320 -11.14 0.11 20.47
C GLN A 320 -10.18 1.28 20.46
N SER A 321 -9.70 1.65 19.27
CA SER A 321 -8.91 2.85 19.12
C SER A 321 -9.24 3.58 17.83
N GLU A 322 -9.08 4.90 17.88
CA GLU A 322 -9.21 5.80 16.75
C GLU A 322 -7.91 6.58 16.62
N THR A 323 -7.44 6.71 15.40
CA THR A 323 -6.28 7.54 15.06
C THR A 323 -6.71 8.57 14.04
N ASP A 324 -6.46 9.84 14.30
CA ASP A 324 -6.79 10.92 13.38
C ASP A 324 -5.87 10.93 12.16
N ALA A 325 -6.36 11.52 11.09
CA ALA A 325 -5.56 11.74 9.91
C ALA A 325 -4.36 12.65 10.22
N ARG A 326 -3.16 12.23 9.80
CA ARG A 326 -1.92 13.00 9.96
C ARG A 326 -1.07 12.96 8.69
N GLY A 327 -0.81 14.12 8.12
CA GLY A 327 -0.12 14.20 6.82
C GLY A 327 -0.84 13.41 5.74
N SER A 328 -0.19 12.39 5.18
CA SER A 328 -0.77 11.48 4.18
C SER A 328 -1.33 10.19 4.78
N VAL A 329 -1.20 9.96 6.09
CA VAL A 329 -1.85 8.84 6.79
C VAL A 329 -3.31 9.20 7.00
N ALA A 330 -4.23 8.40 6.45
CA ALA A 330 -5.65 8.59 6.68
C ALA A 330 -6.03 8.24 8.13
N SER A 331 -7.15 8.75 8.61
CA SER A 331 -7.69 8.30 9.89
C SER A 331 -7.91 6.79 9.89
N ALA A 332 -7.77 6.18 11.06
CA ALA A 332 -7.92 4.75 11.23
C ALA A 332 -8.75 4.42 12.47
N THR A 333 -9.46 3.31 12.39
CA THR A 333 -10.12 2.67 13.52
C THR A 333 -9.55 1.28 13.70
N ALA A 334 -9.37 0.87 14.95
CA ALA A 334 -9.02 -0.50 15.27
C ALA A 334 -9.88 -0.99 16.43
N ASP A 335 -10.29 -2.24 16.36
CA ASP A 335 -11.00 -2.89 17.44
C ASP A 335 -10.57 -4.35 17.57
N GLY A 336 -10.68 -4.91 18.78
CA GLY A 336 -10.24 -6.27 19.00
C GLY A 336 -10.50 -6.82 20.38
N ALA A 337 -10.33 -8.14 20.49
CA ALA A 337 -10.45 -8.88 21.73
C ALA A 337 -9.05 -9.21 22.30
N VAL A 338 -8.99 -9.29 23.63
CA VAL A 338 -7.79 -9.72 24.37
C VAL A 338 -8.15 -10.78 25.39
N VAL A 339 -7.31 -11.82 25.46
CA VAL A 339 -7.35 -12.81 26.53
C VAL A 339 -5.95 -12.93 27.12
N ARG A 340 -5.85 -12.81 28.44
CA ARG A 340 -4.58 -12.90 29.19
C ARG A 340 -4.72 -13.90 30.32
N GLY A 341 -3.80 -14.85 30.40
CA GLY A 341 -3.64 -15.74 31.54
C GLY A 341 -2.35 -15.43 32.30
N ALA A 342 -2.39 -15.28 33.61
CA ALA A 342 -1.20 -15.00 34.41
C ALA A 342 -1.11 -15.92 35.64
N LEU A 343 0.14 -16.26 35.98
CA LEU A 343 0.53 -16.97 37.20
C LEU A 343 1.43 -16.04 38.01
N GLU A 344 1.04 -15.78 39.25
CA GLU A 344 1.82 -14.96 40.17
C GLU A 344 2.18 -15.77 41.42
N ALA A 345 3.39 -15.56 41.93
CA ALA A 345 3.86 -16.14 43.18
C ALA A 345 4.74 -15.17 43.97
N GLY A 346 4.71 -15.23 45.28
CA GLY A 346 5.58 -14.34 46.03
C GLY A 346 5.35 -14.37 47.54
N THR A 347 5.94 -13.38 48.21
CA THR A 347 5.86 -13.08 49.61
C THR A 347 5.03 -11.81 49.85
N GLU A 348 4.98 -11.34 51.10
CA GLU A 348 4.35 -10.05 51.42
C GLU A 348 5.10 -8.83 50.86
N THR A 349 6.39 -8.99 50.50
CA THR A 349 7.25 -7.89 50.02
C THR A 349 7.72 -8.03 48.58
N MET A 350 7.73 -9.23 48.02
CA MET A 350 8.18 -9.50 46.65
C MET A 350 7.16 -10.39 45.95
N ARG A 351 6.84 -10.06 44.70
CA ARG A 351 5.95 -10.85 43.86
C ARG A 351 6.53 -10.97 42.46
N PHE A 352 6.37 -12.13 41.84
CA PHE A 352 6.80 -12.45 40.49
C PHE A 352 5.63 -12.98 39.71
N GLY A 353 5.51 -12.62 38.43
CA GLY A 353 4.49 -13.09 37.54
C GLY A 353 5.03 -13.50 36.16
N LEU A 354 4.32 -14.44 35.56
CA LEU A 354 4.48 -14.88 34.19
C LEU A 354 3.10 -14.85 33.57
N ALA A 355 2.98 -14.25 32.36
CA ALA A 355 1.69 -14.22 31.68
C ALA A 355 1.82 -14.45 30.19
N GLY A 356 0.79 -15.10 29.62
CA GLY A 356 0.57 -15.22 28.19
C GLY A 356 -0.63 -14.37 27.77
N THR A 357 -0.49 -13.65 26.68
CA THR A 357 -1.55 -12.79 26.12
C THR A 357 -1.82 -13.18 24.68
N TYR A 358 -3.09 -13.33 24.32
CA TYR A 358 -3.56 -13.44 22.94
C TYR A 358 -4.43 -12.24 22.63
N ARG A 359 -4.21 -11.61 21.50
CA ARG A 359 -5.03 -10.53 20.95
C ARG A 359 -5.38 -10.81 19.50
N GLU A 360 -6.58 -10.44 19.10
CA GLU A 360 -6.98 -10.39 17.70
C GLU A 360 -7.85 -9.16 17.49
N GLY A 361 -7.72 -8.55 16.32
CA GLY A 361 -8.50 -7.39 15.95
C GLY A 361 -8.29 -7.00 14.50
N ASN A 362 -9.13 -6.10 14.03
CA ASN A 362 -9.08 -5.53 12.70
C ASN A 362 -8.73 -4.05 12.77
N VAL A 363 -8.07 -3.58 11.72
CA VAL A 363 -7.71 -2.18 11.52
C VAL A 363 -8.20 -1.73 10.15
N GLU A 364 -8.95 -0.64 10.14
CA GLU A 364 -9.46 -0.02 8.91
C GLU A 364 -8.95 1.42 8.81
N SER A 365 -8.45 1.81 7.62
CA SER A 365 -7.98 3.16 7.34
C SER A 365 -8.34 3.56 5.92
N GLY A 366 -9.34 4.42 5.78
CA GLY A 366 -9.83 4.83 4.48
C GLY A 366 -10.35 3.66 3.66
N ARG A 367 -9.54 3.20 2.68
CA ARG A 367 -9.87 2.06 1.80
C ARG A 367 -8.93 0.87 2.01
N ASN A 368 -8.12 0.91 3.06
CA ASN A 368 -7.14 -0.11 3.40
C ASN A 368 -7.56 -0.78 4.71
N ARG A 369 -7.23 -2.04 4.86
CA ARG A 369 -7.49 -2.79 6.09
C ARG A 369 -6.49 -3.91 6.31
N PHE A 370 -6.39 -4.39 7.53
CA PHE A 370 -5.69 -5.63 7.87
C PHE A 370 -6.21 -6.18 9.20
N ASP A 371 -6.01 -7.48 9.39
CA ASP A 371 -6.25 -8.16 10.66
C ASP A 371 -4.91 -8.37 11.37
N LEU A 372 -4.89 -8.14 12.69
CA LEU A 372 -3.73 -8.36 13.54
C LEU A 372 -4.03 -9.43 14.58
N GLN A 373 -3.20 -10.47 14.62
CA GLN A 373 -3.19 -11.46 15.69
C GLN A 373 -1.84 -11.40 16.40
N SER A 374 -1.86 -11.31 17.74
CA SER A 374 -0.63 -11.24 18.54
C SER A 374 -0.66 -12.29 19.64
N ILE A 375 0.46 -13.01 19.79
CA ILE A 375 0.70 -13.92 20.90
C ILE A 375 1.91 -13.42 21.68
N GLY A 376 1.70 -13.02 22.93
CA GLY A 376 2.73 -12.44 23.79
C GLY A 376 3.04 -13.29 25.02
N LEU A 377 4.26 -13.15 25.50
CA LEU A 377 4.72 -13.68 26.78
C LEU A 377 5.42 -12.55 27.53
N ASP A 378 5.06 -12.34 28.78
CA ASP A 378 5.70 -11.35 29.64
C ASP A 378 6.02 -11.92 31.03
N VAL A 379 7.13 -11.44 31.57
CA VAL A 379 7.56 -11.66 32.96
C VAL A 379 7.55 -10.34 33.70
N TYR A 380 7.13 -10.37 34.96
CA TYR A 380 7.07 -9.16 35.75
C TYR A 380 7.35 -9.44 37.22
N ALA A 381 7.82 -8.41 37.91
CA ALA A 381 8.14 -8.48 39.31
C ALA A 381 7.80 -7.17 40.02
N GLY A 382 7.46 -7.28 41.31
CA GLY A 382 7.21 -6.13 42.16
C GLY A 382 7.90 -6.28 43.51
N TYR A 383 8.30 -5.14 44.06
CA TYR A 383 8.84 -5.01 45.40
C TYR A 383 8.10 -3.94 46.18
N ARG A 384 7.78 -4.22 47.44
CA ARG A 384 7.13 -3.28 48.39
C ARG A 384 7.93 -3.13 49.67
N SER A 385 8.00 -1.89 50.17
CA SER A 385 8.57 -1.55 51.45
C SER A 385 7.76 -0.45 52.12
N GLY A 386 6.94 -0.82 53.07
CA GLY A 386 5.96 0.07 53.67
C GLY A 386 4.93 0.55 52.63
N SER A 387 4.83 1.85 52.45
CA SER A 387 3.95 2.46 51.47
C SER A 387 4.53 2.56 50.05
N LEU A 388 5.84 2.32 49.90
CA LEU A 388 6.54 2.39 48.59
C LEU A 388 6.39 1.09 47.83
N PHE A 389 6.28 1.18 46.51
CA PHE A 389 6.36 0.04 45.60
C PHE A 389 7.16 0.38 44.33
N VAL A 390 7.79 -0.65 43.78
CA VAL A 390 8.44 -0.61 42.46
C VAL A 390 8.08 -1.90 41.73
N ASN A 391 7.59 -1.77 40.51
CA ASN A 391 7.20 -2.89 39.65
C ASN A 391 7.98 -2.78 38.33
N ALA A 392 8.37 -3.92 37.77
CA ALA A 392 9.01 -4.01 36.48
C ALA A 392 8.35 -5.12 35.65
N ALA A 393 8.25 -4.91 34.35
CA ALA A 393 7.79 -5.91 33.39
C ALA A 393 8.68 -5.90 32.16
N ALA A 394 8.84 -7.06 31.53
CA ALA A 394 9.45 -7.21 30.21
C ALA A 394 8.73 -8.30 29.42
N GLY A 395 8.57 -8.10 28.13
CA GLY A 395 7.81 -9.01 27.31
C GLY A 395 8.22 -9.02 25.84
N VAL A 396 7.73 -10.06 25.17
CA VAL A 396 7.85 -10.25 23.71
C VAL A 396 6.49 -10.69 23.16
N ALA A 397 6.20 -10.32 21.92
CA ALA A 397 5.03 -10.81 21.20
C ALA A 397 5.41 -11.13 19.76
N SER A 398 4.75 -12.15 19.19
CA SER A 398 4.74 -12.43 17.75
C SER A 398 3.45 -11.87 17.17
N ASP A 399 3.58 -11.10 16.12
CA ASP A 399 2.50 -10.36 15.47
C ASP A 399 2.30 -10.90 14.05
N ASP A 400 1.14 -11.47 13.75
CA ASP A 400 0.76 -11.93 12.42
C ASP A 400 -0.24 -10.93 11.82
N TYR A 401 0.12 -10.34 10.68
CA TYR A 401 -0.71 -9.41 9.93
C TYR A 401 -1.33 -10.16 8.75
N ASN A 402 -2.62 -10.41 8.85
CA ASN A 402 -3.39 -11.16 7.87
C ASN A 402 -4.32 -10.21 7.10
N ASP A 403 -4.82 -10.68 5.96
CA ASP A 403 -5.81 -9.97 5.15
C ASP A 403 -5.47 -8.49 4.93
N ILE A 404 -4.17 -8.21 4.74
CA ILE A 404 -3.74 -6.87 4.35
C ILE A 404 -4.36 -6.57 2.99
N GLU A 405 -5.23 -5.57 2.93
CA GLU A 405 -5.90 -5.14 1.71
C GLU A 405 -5.64 -3.67 1.44
N ARG A 406 -5.29 -3.37 0.19
CA ARG A 406 -5.20 -2.01 -0.35
C ARG A 406 -6.06 -1.89 -1.60
N VAL A 407 -6.99 -0.98 -1.61
CA VAL A 407 -7.80 -0.69 -2.78
C VAL A 407 -7.03 0.20 -3.74
N SER A 408 -6.84 -0.27 -4.98
CA SER A 408 -6.13 0.47 -6.02
C SER A 408 -6.91 1.71 -6.50
N SER A 409 -6.23 2.64 -7.18
CA SER A 409 -6.88 3.78 -7.86
C SER A 409 -7.82 3.31 -8.96
N LEU A 410 -7.59 2.12 -9.52
CA LEU A 410 -8.52 1.42 -10.39
C LEU A 410 -9.49 0.59 -9.55
N SER A 411 -10.34 1.28 -8.75
CA SER A 411 -11.42 0.63 -8.00
C SER A 411 -12.34 -0.14 -8.97
N PRO A 412 -12.70 -1.38 -8.65
CA PRO A 412 -12.65 -2.06 -7.36
C PRO A 412 -11.54 -3.10 -7.19
N ILE A 413 -10.39 -2.91 -7.80
CA ILE A 413 -9.27 -3.86 -7.63
C ILE A 413 -8.68 -3.70 -6.24
N VAL A 414 -8.53 -4.83 -5.54
CA VAL A 414 -7.90 -4.92 -4.24
C VAL A 414 -6.57 -5.68 -4.39
N MET A 415 -5.53 -5.10 -3.82
CA MET A 415 -4.22 -5.72 -3.66
C MET A 415 -4.17 -6.36 -2.29
N THR A 416 -3.62 -7.56 -2.17
CA THR A 416 -3.60 -8.33 -0.92
C THR A 416 -2.19 -8.71 -0.51
N ALA A 417 -1.96 -8.86 0.79
CA ALA A 417 -0.70 -9.35 1.33
C ALA A 417 -0.91 -9.98 2.71
N THR A 418 0.13 -10.62 3.22
CA THR A 418 0.30 -11.03 4.61
C THR A 418 1.74 -10.77 5.03
N THR A 419 1.96 -10.50 6.31
CA THR A 419 3.32 -10.38 6.86
C THR A 419 3.32 -10.75 8.34
N ARG A 420 4.50 -10.69 8.95
CA ARG A 420 4.72 -10.96 10.36
C ARG A 420 5.49 -9.82 10.99
N GLY A 421 5.56 -9.88 12.31
CA GLY A 421 6.34 -8.95 13.08
C GLY A 421 6.64 -9.50 14.47
N GLN A 422 7.37 -8.71 15.22
CA GLN A 422 7.69 -9.00 16.60
C GLN A 422 7.72 -7.71 17.41
N SER A 423 7.03 -7.73 18.55
CA SER A 423 7.07 -6.64 19.51
C SER A 423 7.86 -7.06 20.75
N THR A 424 8.69 -6.15 21.27
CA THR A 424 9.44 -6.36 22.50
C THR A 424 9.42 -5.08 23.34
N GLY A 425 9.52 -5.22 24.66
CA GLY A 425 9.56 -4.03 25.50
C GLY A 425 9.82 -4.33 26.96
N ALA A 426 10.01 -3.25 27.70
CA ALA A 426 10.15 -3.26 29.15
C ALA A 426 9.49 -2.02 29.74
N ARG A 427 8.97 -2.15 30.96
CA ARG A 427 8.35 -1.08 31.74
C ARG A 427 8.83 -1.12 33.19
N LEU A 428 9.11 0.04 33.73
CA LEU A 428 9.39 0.27 35.14
C LEU A 428 8.36 1.26 35.68
N GLN A 429 7.72 0.91 36.81
CA GLN A 429 6.73 1.74 37.50
C GLN A 429 7.08 1.84 38.98
N GLY A 430 6.93 3.01 39.56
CA GLY A 430 7.10 3.23 41.00
C GLY A 430 6.05 4.18 41.56
N GLY A 431 5.73 4.03 42.83
CA GLY A 431 4.77 4.91 43.51
C GLY A 431 4.74 4.75 45.00
N VAL A 432 3.92 5.57 45.63
CA VAL A 432 3.71 5.56 47.08
C VAL A 432 2.24 5.57 47.41
N TRP A 433 1.83 4.78 48.38
CA TRP A 433 0.45 4.79 48.92
C TRP A 433 0.34 5.70 50.13
N LEU A 434 -0.57 6.65 50.10
CA LEU A 434 -0.89 7.59 51.16
C LEU A 434 -2.33 7.30 51.64
N ASP A 435 -2.46 6.88 52.90
CA ASP A 435 -3.78 6.57 53.49
C ASP A 435 -4.42 7.85 54.07
N LEU A 436 -5.61 8.16 53.62
CA LEU A 436 -6.38 9.36 54.00
C LEU A 436 -7.68 8.98 54.75
N GLY A 437 -7.67 7.87 55.48
CA GLY A 437 -8.80 7.49 56.32
C GLY A 437 -10.01 6.92 55.56
N GLY A 438 -9.82 5.83 54.85
CA GLY A 438 -10.85 5.10 54.09
C GLY A 438 -10.67 5.18 52.59
N ILE A 439 -10.01 6.22 52.10
CA ILE A 439 -9.52 6.34 50.72
C ILE A 439 -7.99 6.37 50.79
N ALA A 440 -7.32 5.66 49.90
CA ALA A 440 -5.90 5.77 49.71
C ALA A 440 -5.58 6.35 48.34
N ILE A 441 -4.60 7.24 48.26
CA ILE A 441 -4.12 7.83 47.00
C ILE A 441 -2.71 7.37 46.73
N SER A 442 -2.41 7.15 45.44
CA SER A 442 -1.08 6.74 45.00
C SER A 442 -0.60 7.59 43.84
N PRO A 443 0.21 8.62 44.10
CA PRO A 443 1.02 9.20 43.03
C PRO A 443 2.01 8.16 42.54
N ARG A 444 2.17 8.02 41.23
CA ARG A 444 3.03 7.04 40.58
C ARG A 444 3.60 7.58 39.28
N ALA A 445 4.73 7.03 38.90
CA ALA A 445 5.36 7.31 37.64
C ALA A 445 5.82 6.01 36.98
N ALA A 446 5.88 6.00 35.66
CA ALA A 446 6.41 4.88 34.91
C ALA A 446 7.20 5.36 33.69
N VAL A 447 8.11 4.51 33.26
CA VAL A 447 8.82 4.64 32.00
C VAL A 447 8.76 3.31 31.27
N SER A 448 8.48 3.35 29.98
CA SER A 448 8.44 2.17 29.12
C SER A 448 9.35 2.38 27.91
N TYR A 449 9.94 1.30 27.43
CA TYR A 449 10.53 1.20 26.10
C TYR A 449 9.85 0.06 25.37
N VAL A 450 9.33 0.35 24.19
CA VAL A 450 8.69 -0.65 23.33
C VAL A 450 9.24 -0.48 21.92
N THR A 451 9.44 -1.58 21.23
CA THR A 451 9.70 -1.63 19.79
C THR A 451 8.78 -2.67 19.15
N ALA A 452 8.18 -2.32 18.02
CA ALA A 452 7.39 -3.20 17.17
C ALA A 452 8.05 -3.23 15.79
N ASN A 453 8.51 -4.41 15.39
CA ASN A 453 9.10 -4.67 14.10
C ASN A 453 8.05 -5.33 13.19
N VAL A 454 8.00 -4.93 11.94
CA VAL A 454 7.13 -5.51 10.90
C VAL A 454 8.02 -5.95 9.75
N ASP A 455 7.95 -7.23 9.40
CA ASP A 455 8.72 -7.80 8.29
C ASP A 455 8.24 -7.21 6.95
N GLY A 456 9.14 -7.13 5.99
CA GLY A 456 8.84 -6.68 4.65
C GLY A 456 7.90 -7.65 3.92
N TYR A 457 7.11 -7.12 2.99
CA TYR A 457 6.19 -7.93 2.20
C TYR A 457 5.99 -7.35 0.80
N THR A 458 5.41 -8.17 -0.07
CA THR A 458 5.03 -7.76 -1.43
C THR A 458 3.57 -8.06 -1.66
N GLU A 459 2.83 -7.05 -2.10
CA GLU A 459 1.42 -7.19 -2.46
C GLU A 459 1.24 -8.07 -3.70
N GLN A 460 0.11 -8.74 -3.75
CA GLN A 460 -0.36 -9.55 -4.87
C GLN A 460 -1.65 -8.95 -5.42
N GLY A 461 -1.84 -9.07 -6.73
CA GLY A 461 -3.03 -8.59 -7.42
C GLY A 461 -2.71 -8.12 -8.84
N VAL A 462 -3.71 -7.57 -9.52
CA VAL A 462 -3.63 -7.23 -10.96
C VAL A 462 -3.33 -5.75 -11.24
N ALA A 463 -3.34 -4.88 -10.23
CA ALA A 463 -2.87 -3.51 -10.32
C ALA A 463 -1.37 -3.38 -9.94
N ALA A 464 -0.89 -2.17 -9.67
CA ALA A 464 0.46 -1.96 -9.18
C ALA A 464 0.65 -2.66 -7.83
N SER A 465 1.50 -3.69 -7.79
CA SER A 465 1.90 -4.35 -6.56
C SER A 465 3.05 -3.58 -5.92
N TYR A 466 2.94 -3.29 -4.62
CA TYR A 466 4.02 -2.62 -3.89
C TYR A 466 4.82 -3.64 -3.09
N ARG A 467 6.10 -3.33 -2.91
CA ARG A 467 7.00 -4.03 -2.01
C ARG A 467 7.34 -3.07 -0.87
N TYR A 468 7.09 -3.51 0.33
CA TYR A 468 7.46 -2.83 1.56
C TYR A 468 8.70 -3.50 2.15
N GLU A 469 9.67 -2.72 2.62
CA GLU A 469 10.82 -3.22 3.35
C GLU A 469 10.48 -3.40 4.82
N ASP A 470 11.36 -4.11 5.57
CA ASP A 470 11.27 -4.23 7.01
C ASP A 470 11.24 -2.84 7.64
N ARG A 471 10.43 -2.67 8.68
CA ARG A 471 10.30 -1.41 9.40
C ARG A 471 10.08 -1.64 10.88
N SER A 472 10.38 -0.61 11.67
CA SER A 472 10.18 -0.65 13.12
C SER A 472 9.60 0.67 13.63
N VAL A 473 8.76 0.55 14.64
CA VAL A 473 8.29 1.66 15.48
C VAL A 473 8.84 1.43 16.88
N ASN A 474 9.49 2.42 17.45
CA ASN A 474 10.01 2.32 18.80
C ASN A 474 9.87 3.68 19.51
N ALA A 475 9.62 3.64 20.82
CA ALA A 475 9.57 4.84 21.64
C ALA A 475 9.97 4.53 23.09
N VAL A 476 10.53 5.55 23.73
CA VAL A 476 10.60 5.66 25.18
C VAL A 476 9.44 6.55 25.62
N THR A 477 8.57 6.04 26.49
CA THR A 477 7.43 6.79 27.01
C THR A 477 7.57 7.02 28.51
N ALA A 478 7.19 8.19 28.96
CA ALA A 478 7.10 8.55 30.39
C ALA A 478 5.63 8.80 30.76
N GLU A 479 5.27 8.36 31.96
CA GLU A 479 3.91 8.47 32.49
C GLU A 479 3.94 8.98 33.92
N ALA A 480 3.01 9.86 34.27
CA ALA A 480 2.75 10.28 35.64
C ALA A 480 1.24 10.22 35.90
N SER A 481 0.84 9.55 36.97
CA SER A 481 -0.58 9.37 37.32
C SER A 481 -0.84 9.42 38.82
N VAL A 482 -2.10 9.59 39.17
CA VAL A 482 -2.58 9.50 40.53
C VAL A 482 -3.78 8.56 40.55
N ARG A 483 -3.65 7.49 41.35
CA ARG A 483 -4.71 6.51 41.58
C ARG A 483 -5.32 6.70 42.96
N ALA A 484 -6.63 6.65 43.05
CA ALA A 484 -7.39 6.62 44.30
C ALA A 484 -8.11 5.29 44.42
N GLU A 485 -7.99 4.64 45.59
CA GLU A 485 -8.69 3.38 45.89
C GLU A 485 -9.46 3.51 47.22
N GLY A 486 -10.62 2.85 47.25
CA GLY A 486 -11.50 2.81 48.44
C GLY A 486 -12.45 1.63 48.44
N GLN A 487 -13.29 1.60 49.46
CA GLN A 487 -14.39 0.60 49.58
C GLN A 487 -15.74 1.30 49.47
N MET A 488 -16.67 0.76 48.68
CA MET A 488 -18.02 1.26 48.53
C MET A 488 -19.01 0.10 48.53
N GLY A 489 -19.83 0.01 49.57
CA GLY A 489 -20.85 -1.05 49.67
C GLY A 489 -20.32 -2.48 49.67
N GLY A 490 -19.09 -2.68 50.20
CA GLY A 490 -18.42 -4.00 50.19
C GLY A 490 -17.59 -4.31 48.97
N PHE A 491 -17.61 -3.44 47.95
CA PHE A 491 -16.79 -3.56 46.75
C PHE A 491 -15.56 -2.65 46.82
N GLY A 492 -14.40 -3.16 46.37
CA GLY A 492 -13.24 -2.33 46.10
C GLY A 492 -13.48 -1.49 44.84
N VAL A 493 -13.18 -0.20 44.91
CA VAL A 493 -13.31 0.71 43.77
C VAL A 493 -12.00 1.49 43.57
N PHE A 494 -11.66 1.76 42.33
CA PHE A 494 -10.55 2.66 42.02
C PHE A 494 -10.88 3.59 40.87
N VAL A 495 -10.19 4.72 40.88
CA VAL A 495 -10.10 5.64 39.74
C VAL A 495 -8.65 6.11 39.61
N GLU A 496 -8.20 6.33 38.40
CA GLU A 496 -6.86 6.81 38.10
C GLU A 496 -6.92 7.85 36.98
N GLY A 497 -6.16 8.92 37.11
CA GLY A 497 -5.96 9.92 36.07
C GLY A 497 -4.48 10.27 35.96
N GLY A 498 -4.03 10.54 34.76
CA GLY A 498 -2.62 10.79 34.51
C GLY A 498 -2.36 11.40 33.12
N TYR A 499 -1.09 11.52 32.84
CA TYR A 499 -0.59 11.98 31.56
C TYR A 499 0.61 11.13 31.13
N ARG A 500 0.68 10.85 29.86
CA ARG A 500 1.73 10.08 29.20
C ARG A 500 2.24 10.87 28.00
N ASP A 501 3.56 10.82 27.77
CA ASP A 501 4.20 11.40 26.60
C ASP A 501 5.39 10.59 26.14
N ASN A 502 5.78 10.75 24.89
CA ASN A 502 7.04 10.25 24.37
C ASN A 502 8.19 11.14 24.89
N VAL A 503 9.29 10.50 25.25
CA VAL A 503 10.49 11.22 25.75
C VAL A 503 11.37 11.67 24.59
N ASP A 504 11.25 11.03 23.45
CA ASP A 504 11.98 11.27 22.21
C ASP A 504 11.01 11.52 21.05
N ASP A 505 11.47 12.27 20.05
CA ASP A 505 10.74 12.43 18.78
C ASP A 505 10.87 11.12 18.01
N THR A 506 9.78 10.37 17.94
CA THR A 506 9.72 9.11 17.22
C THR A 506 9.11 9.31 15.83
N THR A 507 9.70 8.66 14.85
CA THR A 507 9.16 8.59 13.50
C THR A 507 8.95 7.15 13.10
N ASN A 508 7.96 6.93 12.24
CA ASN A 508 7.70 5.65 11.62
C ASN A 508 8.19 5.70 10.17
N ASP A 509 9.33 5.09 9.92
CA ASP A 509 9.99 5.12 8.61
C ASP A 509 9.47 3.97 7.74
N VAL A 510 8.95 4.31 6.57
CA VAL A 510 8.46 3.34 5.57
C VAL A 510 9.29 3.44 4.31
N ARG A 511 9.67 2.29 3.78
CA ARG A 511 10.28 2.16 2.45
C ARG A 511 9.38 1.32 1.55
N VAL A 512 8.89 1.94 0.48
CA VAL A 512 7.96 1.32 -0.46
C VAL A 512 8.50 1.42 -1.89
N GLY A 513 8.36 0.36 -2.66
CA GLY A 513 8.73 0.31 -4.07
C GLY A 513 7.70 -0.45 -4.90
N ILE A 514 7.75 -0.30 -6.22
CA ILE A 514 6.98 -1.15 -7.14
C ILE A 514 7.63 -2.54 -7.17
N ALA A 515 6.84 -3.60 -7.03
CA ALA A 515 7.35 -4.98 -6.94
C ALA A 515 8.18 -5.41 -8.15
N ASN A 516 7.82 -4.96 -9.35
CA ASN A 516 8.55 -5.22 -10.59
C ASN A 516 9.65 -4.17 -10.90
N ASN A 517 9.94 -3.28 -9.95
CA ASN A 517 11.08 -2.35 -9.99
C ASN A 517 11.90 -2.48 -8.70
N PRO A 518 12.67 -3.57 -8.53
CA PRO A 518 13.39 -3.87 -7.29
C PRO A 518 14.55 -2.89 -7.00
N ALA A 519 14.98 -2.12 -7.97
CA ALA A 519 16.14 -1.24 -7.84
C ALA A 519 15.83 0.06 -7.08
N ARG A 520 14.57 0.40 -6.85
CA ARG A 520 14.20 1.66 -6.23
C ARG A 520 13.08 1.51 -5.21
N THR A 521 13.31 2.08 -4.03
CA THR A 521 12.31 2.30 -3.00
C THR A 521 12.20 3.79 -2.69
N LEU A 522 11.01 4.23 -2.33
CA LEU A 522 10.74 5.55 -1.80
C LEU A 522 10.80 5.46 -0.27
N ALA A 523 11.66 6.25 0.37
CA ALA A 523 11.70 6.38 1.82
C ALA A 523 10.80 7.55 2.26
N ARG A 524 9.99 7.31 3.27
CA ARG A 524 9.11 8.30 3.93
C ARG A 524 9.18 8.13 5.42
N SER A 525 9.15 9.24 6.13
CA SER A 525 9.01 9.30 7.60
C SER A 525 7.65 9.89 7.93
N PHE A 526 6.98 9.28 8.88
CA PHE A 526 5.68 9.72 9.39
C PHE A 526 5.79 9.93 10.89
N ASP A 527 5.16 10.98 11.40
CA ASP A 527 5.09 11.22 12.84
C ASP A 527 4.26 10.12 13.50
N ASP A 528 4.64 9.70 14.69
CA ASP A 528 3.84 8.76 15.48
C ASP A 528 2.62 9.48 16.09
N PRO A 529 1.52 8.74 16.35
CA PRO A 529 0.31 9.36 16.90
C PRO A 529 0.27 9.38 18.43
N PHE A 530 1.32 8.94 19.14
CA PHE A 530 1.25 8.58 20.55
C PHE A 530 1.76 9.65 21.51
N GLY A 531 2.16 10.83 21.04
CA GLY A 531 2.56 11.94 21.89
C GLY A 531 1.39 12.54 22.68
N GLY A 532 1.62 12.97 23.92
CA GLY A 532 0.72 13.81 24.67
C GLY A 532 -0.68 13.24 24.96
N GLN A 533 -0.79 12.13 25.72
CA GLN A 533 -2.08 11.50 26.02
C GLN A 533 -2.50 11.64 27.49
N ILE A 534 -3.76 11.99 27.72
CA ILE A 534 -4.44 11.91 29.03
C ILE A 534 -4.80 10.45 29.28
N LEU A 535 -4.51 9.97 30.49
CA LEU A 535 -4.85 8.65 30.98
C LEU A 535 -6.06 8.73 31.90
N ALA A 536 -7.01 7.82 31.74
CA ALA A 536 -8.15 7.66 32.63
C ALA A 536 -8.46 6.17 32.83
N SER A 537 -8.49 5.71 34.07
CA SER A 537 -8.86 4.32 34.38
C SER A 537 -9.82 4.29 35.55
N ALA A 538 -10.69 3.29 35.57
CA ALA A 538 -11.60 3.02 36.69
C ALA A 538 -11.88 1.53 36.79
N GLY A 539 -12.20 1.06 37.98
CA GLY A 539 -12.63 -0.33 38.14
C GLY A 539 -13.36 -0.58 39.46
N VAL A 540 -14.04 -1.73 39.47
CA VAL A 540 -14.75 -2.25 40.63
C VAL A 540 -14.39 -3.71 40.82
N SER A 541 -14.10 -4.12 42.04
CA SER A 541 -13.78 -5.51 42.36
C SER A 541 -14.56 -6.02 43.57
N GLY A 542 -14.83 -7.33 43.58
CA GLY A 542 -15.52 -8.01 44.68
C GLY A 542 -15.18 -9.49 44.68
N ASP A 543 -15.48 -10.17 45.77
CA ASP A 543 -15.19 -11.58 45.94
C ASP A 543 -16.42 -12.43 45.66
N LEU A 544 -16.25 -13.44 44.78
CA LEU A 544 -17.22 -14.47 44.51
C LEU A 544 -16.70 -15.82 45.07
N GLY A 545 -16.96 -16.06 46.37
CA GLY A 545 -16.31 -17.16 47.07
C GLY A 545 -14.78 -16.97 47.12
N PRO A 546 -13.99 -17.94 46.68
CA PRO A 546 -12.54 -17.79 46.66
C PRO A 546 -12.01 -16.97 45.47
N VAL A 547 -12.85 -16.62 44.50
CA VAL A 547 -12.45 -15.92 43.28
C VAL A 547 -12.68 -14.42 43.44
N LYS A 548 -11.63 -13.60 43.27
CA LYS A 548 -11.78 -12.16 43.10
C LYS A 548 -12.18 -11.87 41.65
N VAL A 549 -13.23 -11.08 41.47
CA VAL A 549 -13.67 -10.59 40.16
C VAL A 549 -13.46 -9.09 40.11
N GLU A 550 -12.86 -8.61 39.02
CA GLU A 550 -12.66 -7.19 38.78
C GLU A 550 -13.15 -6.80 37.36
N LEU A 551 -13.96 -5.76 37.30
CA LEU A 551 -14.32 -5.05 36.07
C LEU A 551 -13.48 -3.79 36.01
N SER A 552 -12.82 -3.56 34.89
CA SER A 552 -11.98 -2.39 34.69
C SER A 552 -12.17 -1.74 33.33
N TYR A 553 -11.93 -0.46 33.31
CA TYR A 553 -11.86 0.38 32.12
C TYR A 553 -10.55 1.13 32.13
N ARG A 554 -9.92 1.26 30.93
CA ARG A 554 -8.75 2.09 30.67
C ARG A 554 -8.97 2.88 29.39
N GLY A 555 -8.75 4.20 29.43
CA GLY A 555 -8.79 5.10 28.29
C GLY A 555 -7.48 5.88 28.18
N ARG A 556 -7.07 6.16 26.97
CA ARG A 556 -6.02 7.10 26.58
C ARG A 556 -6.60 8.08 25.58
N PHE A 557 -6.42 9.36 25.79
CA PHE A 557 -7.02 10.43 25.01
C PHE A 557 -5.94 11.44 24.62
N GLY A 558 -5.66 11.56 23.34
CA GLY A 558 -4.62 12.44 22.79
C GLY A 558 -5.10 13.23 21.59
N ASP A 559 -4.27 14.12 21.11
CA ASP A 559 -4.61 14.98 19.96
C ASP A 559 -4.74 14.19 18.64
N HIS A 560 -4.10 13.02 18.55
CA HIS A 560 -4.02 12.24 17.31
C HIS A 560 -4.43 10.77 17.46
N ALA A 561 -4.55 10.28 18.69
CA ALA A 561 -4.97 8.90 18.91
C ALA A 561 -5.69 8.73 20.25
N ASP A 562 -6.84 8.11 20.17
CA ASP A 562 -7.63 7.69 21.32
C ASP A 562 -7.69 6.18 21.42
N SER A 563 -7.74 5.64 22.65
CA SER A 563 -8.00 4.22 22.84
C SER A 563 -8.83 3.97 24.11
N ASN A 564 -9.66 2.95 24.05
CA ASN A 564 -10.58 2.54 25.11
C ASN A 564 -10.53 1.02 25.26
N MET A 565 -10.27 0.52 26.45
CA MET A 565 -10.28 -0.91 26.75
C MET A 565 -11.16 -1.20 27.96
N GLY A 566 -12.10 -2.12 27.81
CA GLY A 566 -12.89 -2.68 28.89
C GLY A 566 -12.52 -4.13 29.14
N GLY A 567 -12.46 -4.56 30.42
CA GLY A 567 -12.08 -5.93 30.74
C GLY A 567 -12.69 -6.46 32.02
N ILE A 568 -12.70 -7.79 32.12
CA ILE A 568 -13.06 -8.55 33.31
C ILE A 568 -11.90 -9.49 33.67
N THR A 569 -11.49 -9.46 34.94
CA THR A 569 -10.43 -10.31 35.46
C THR A 569 -10.98 -11.20 36.59
N PHE A 570 -10.66 -12.49 36.50
CA PHE A 570 -10.92 -13.47 37.55
C PHE A 570 -9.58 -13.89 38.15
N THR A 571 -9.43 -13.77 39.48
CA THR A 571 -8.21 -14.16 40.19
C THR A 571 -8.54 -15.18 41.25
N LEU A 572 -7.85 -16.33 41.21
CA LEU A 572 -7.97 -17.43 42.18
C LEU A 572 -6.65 -17.57 42.95
N PRO A 573 -6.61 -17.35 44.25
CA PRO A 573 -5.48 -17.75 45.12
C PRO A 573 -5.41 -19.27 45.22
N LEU A 574 -4.19 -19.84 45.19
CA LEU A 574 -3.91 -21.27 45.27
C LEU A 574 -3.32 -21.65 46.61
#